data_86da618ffd20d6477d37b4548e467c5f
#
_entry.id   86da618ffd20d6477d37b4548e467c5f
#
_cell.length_a   1.000
_cell.length_b   1.000
_cell.length_c   1.000
_cell.angle_alpha   90.00
_cell.angle_beta   90.00
_cell.angle_gamma   90.00
#
_symmetry.space_group_name_H-M   'P 1'
#
loop_
_entity.id
_entity.type
_entity.pdbx_description
1 polymer ?
#
loop_
_entity_poly.entity_id
_entity_poly.type
_entity_poly.pdbx_seq_one_letter_code
_entity_poly.pdbx_strand_id
1 'polypeptide(L)'
;MRVTEKAHAELDKILQLGDFAIDATLGNGYDTQFLAQKVGTSGHVHAFDIQKQSIEQSTRFLEKNQLQNRVTFYLSCHSKIKQNLPIELVGKIKTVTFNLGYLPGGDKKIITKPDTTLSALKQAHLCLSDNGIISLISYRGHEGGRCEFEEIEKLIKQEDWPVQKTPGSEAPDSPVLFVIGKG
;
A
#
# COMPACT_ATOMS: atom_id res chain seq x y z
N MET A 1 -11.84 16.53 0.97
CA MET A 1 -11.60 15.05 0.82
C MET A 1 -10.22 14.74 1.36
N ARG A 2 -10.11 13.79 2.31
CA ARG A 2 -8.83 13.35 2.87
C ARG A 2 -8.01 12.62 1.79
N VAL A 3 -6.68 12.61 1.94
CA VAL A 3 -5.78 11.95 0.97
C VAL A 3 -6.09 10.45 0.81
N THR A 4 -6.47 9.78 1.89
CA THR A 4 -6.90 8.37 1.86
C THR A 4 -8.20 8.16 1.06
N GLU A 5 -9.15 9.10 1.15
CA GLU A 5 -10.38 9.06 0.35
C GLU A 5 -10.08 9.27 -1.15
N LYS A 6 -9.09 10.15 -1.47
CA LYS A 6 -8.60 10.32 -2.85
C LYS A 6 -7.96 9.02 -3.36
N ALA A 7 -7.14 8.35 -2.54
CA ALA A 7 -6.53 7.08 -2.89
C ALA A 7 -7.59 6.01 -3.18
N HIS A 8 -8.55 5.83 -2.28
CA HIS A 8 -9.66 4.88 -2.49
C HIS A 8 -10.47 5.20 -3.75
N ALA A 9 -10.69 6.49 -4.07
CA ALA A 9 -11.39 6.87 -5.31
C ALA A 9 -10.61 6.48 -6.58
N GLU A 10 -9.28 6.53 -6.58
CA GLU A 10 -8.47 6.04 -7.71
C GLU A 10 -8.52 4.51 -7.81
N LEU A 11 -8.44 3.81 -6.69
CA LEU A 11 -8.53 2.35 -6.65
C LEU A 11 -9.91 1.84 -7.09
N ASP A 12 -10.97 2.56 -6.74
CA ASP A 12 -12.35 2.20 -7.09
C ASP A 12 -12.61 2.19 -8.61
N LYS A 13 -11.85 2.98 -9.36
CA LYS A 13 -11.96 3.05 -10.83
C LYS A 13 -11.45 1.79 -11.53
N ILE A 14 -10.54 1.03 -10.88
CA ILE A 14 -9.82 -0.06 -11.54
C ILE A 14 -10.05 -1.43 -10.92
N LEU A 15 -10.35 -1.49 -9.60
CA LEU A 15 -10.57 -2.76 -8.89
C LEU A 15 -11.89 -3.41 -9.28
N GLN A 16 -11.82 -4.70 -9.55
CA GLN A 16 -12.97 -5.53 -9.91
C GLN A 16 -13.04 -6.79 -9.03
N LEU A 17 -14.20 -7.44 -9.03
CA LEU A 17 -14.37 -8.74 -8.38
C LEU A 17 -13.42 -9.78 -9.01
N GLY A 18 -12.72 -10.51 -8.15
CA GLY A 18 -11.74 -11.51 -8.58
C GLY A 18 -10.29 -10.99 -8.67
N ASP A 19 -10.06 -9.69 -8.51
CA ASP A 19 -8.71 -9.13 -8.54
C ASP A 19 -7.87 -9.55 -7.32
N PHE A 20 -6.55 -9.52 -7.50
CA PHE A 20 -5.56 -9.66 -6.43
C PHE A 20 -4.98 -8.30 -6.07
N ALA A 21 -4.89 -8.02 -4.78
CA ALA A 21 -4.36 -6.77 -4.25
C ALA A 21 -3.32 -7.02 -3.15
N ILE A 22 -2.45 -6.03 -2.94
CA ILE A 22 -1.49 -6.03 -1.82
C ILE A 22 -1.72 -4.77 -0.99
N ASP A 23 -1.79 -4.94 0.33
CA ASP A 23 -1.62 -3.86 1.29
C ASP A 23 -0.24 -3.99 1.92
N ALA A 24 0.69 -3.13 1.51
CA ALA A 24 2.09 -3.19 1.92
C ALA A 24 2.34 -2.58 3.32
N THR A 25 1.32 -1.93 3.90
CA THR A 25 1.37 -1.22 5.19
C THR A 25 0.05 -1.37 5.95
N LEU A 26 -0.28 -2.61 6.33
CA LEU A 26 -1.57 -3.01 6.92
C LEU A 26 -2.08 -2.07 8.02
N GLY A 27 -1.22 -1.73 8.99
CA GLY A 27 -1.59 -0.85 10.10
C GLY A 27 -2.86 -1.28 10.83
N ASN A 28 -3.86 -0.41 10.82
CA ASN A 28 -5.17 -0.67 11.43
C ASN A 28 -6.15 -1.46 10.52
N GLY A 29 -5.73 -1.83 9.30
CA GLY A 29 -6.50 -2.67 8.38
C GLY A 29 -7.60 -1.96 7.58
N TYR A 30 -7.66 -0.63 7.58
CA TYR A 30 -8.71 0.11 6.86
C TYR A 30 -8.56 -0.01 5.34
N ASP A 31 -7.33 0.10 4.82
CA ASP A 31 -7.06 -0.08 3.40
C ASP A 31 -7.28 -1.54 3.00
N THR A 32 -6.83 -2.50 3.82
CA THR A 32 -7.12 -3.93 3.61
C THR A 32 -8.62 -4.22 3.59
N GLN A 33 -9.41 -3.60 4.48
CA GLN A 33 -10.88 -3.74 4.47
C GLN A 33 -11.48 -3.27 3.15
N PHE A 34 -11.08 -2.07 2.72
CA PHE A 34 -11.54 -1.50 1.44
C PHE A 34 -11.20 -2.44 0.28
N LEU A 35 -9.95 -2.90 0.18
CA LEU A 35 -9.50 -3.82 -0.86
C LEU A 35 -10.29 -5.12 -0.83
N ALA A 36 -10.45 -5.76 0.34
CA ALA A 36 -11.16 -7.02 0.50
C ALA A 36 -12.65 -6.93 0.12
N GLN A 37 -13.28 -5.77 0.34
CA GLN A 37 -14.64 -5.51 -0.13
C GLN A 37 -14.69 -5.43 -1.65
N LYS A 38 -13.73 -4.74 -2.29
CA LYS A 38 -13.70 -4.52 -3.74
C LYS A 38 -13.39 -5.78 -4.54
N VAL A 39 -12.41 -6.57 -4.10
CA VAL A 39 -12.05 -7.81 -4.80
C VAL A 39 -13.09 -8.93 -4.62
N GLY A 40 -13.94 -8.84 -3.61
CA GLY A 40 -15.02 -9.79 -3.38
C GLY A 40 -14.54 -11.18 -2.93
N THR A 41 -15.42 -12.18 -3.03
CA THR A 41 -15.16 -13.57 -2.59
C THR A 41 -14.29 -14.35 -3.55
N SER A 42 -14.17 -13.92 -4.79
CA SER A 42 -13.34 -14.53 -5.84
C SER A 42 -11.95 -13.93 -5.96
N GLY A 43 -11.73 -12.76 -5.33
CA GLY A 43 -10.41 -12.09 -5.26
C GLY A 43 -9.73 -12.31 -3.93
N HIS A 44 -8.52 -11.74 -3.78
CA HIS A 44 -7.75 -11.90 -2.55
C HIS A 44 -6.81 -10.71 -2.28
N VAL A 45 -6.55 -10.45 -0.99
CA VAL A 45 -5.65 -9.39 -0.52
C VAL A 45 -4.49 -10.00 0.26
N HIS A 46 -3.27 -9.57 -0.04
CA HIS A 46 -2.05 -9.93 0.68
C HIS A 46 -1.59 -8.73 1.51
N ALA A 47 -1.66 -8.82 2.84
CA ALA A 47 -1.44 -7.69 3.74
C ALA A 47 -0.16 -7.87 4.57
N PHE A 48 0.71 -6.87 4.59
CA PHE A 48 2.02 -6.89 5.22
C PHE A 48 2.12 -5.90 6.38
N ASP A 49 2.67 -6.33 7.50
CA ASP A 49 3.11 -5.45 8.59
C ASP A 49 4.27 -6.11 9.35
N ILE A 50 5.16 -5.28 9.91
CA ILE A 50 6.25 -5.75 10.78
C ILE A 50 5.80 -5.87 12.24
N GLN A 51 4.66 -5.29 12.60
CA GLN A 51 4.14 -5.24 13.95
C GLN A 51 3.10 -6.33 14.16
N LYS A 52 3.38 -7.28 15.06
CA LYS A 52 2.43 -8.33 15.43
C LYS A 52 1.09 -7.77 15.92
N GLN A 53 1.13 -6.66 16.66
CA GLN A 53 -0.06 -5.97 17.15
C GLN A 53 -0.99 -5.51 16.01
N SER A 54 -0.42 -4.95 14.92
CA SER A 54 -1.18 -4.58 13.72
C SER A 54 -1.89 -5.78 13.10
N ILE A 55 -1.16 -6.91 12.95
CA ILE A 55 -1.74 -8.15 12.41
C ILE A 55 -2.92 -8.62 13.29
N GLU A 56 -2.73 -8.70 14.61
CA GLU A 56 -3.77 -9.17 15.54
C GLU A 56 -5.00 -8.26 15.56
N GLN A 57 -4.80 -6.95 15.59
CA GLN A 57 -5.90 -5.97 15.60
C GLN A 57 -6.67 -5.99 14.28
N SER A 58 -5.96 -5.99 13.16
CA SER A 58 -6.59 -6.01 11.83
C SER A 58 -7.29 -7.33 11.54
N THR A 59 -6.76 -8.47 12.01
CA THR A 59 -7.46 -9.76 11.91
C THR A 59 -8.82 -9.68 12.61
N ARG A 60 -8.87 -9.25 13.88
CA ARG A 60 -10.14 -9.09 14.61
C ARG A 60 -11.09 -8.10 13.96
N PHE A 61 -10.55 -7.01 13.39
CA PHE A 61 -11.35 -6.01 12.69
C PHE A 61 -11.99 -6.60 11.43
N LEU A 62 -11.24 -7.37 10.65
CA LEU A 62 -11.75 -8.00 9.43
C LEU A 62 -12.69 -9.18 9.72
N GLU A 63 -12.47 -9.93 10.81
CA GLU A 63 -13.41 -10.96 11.28
C GLU A 63 -14.79 -10.39 11.60
N LYS A 64 -14.84 -9.26 12.32
CA LYS A 64 -16.10 -8.55 12.62
C LYS A 64 -16.86 -8.11 11.37
N ASN A 65 -16.13 -7.86 10.28
CA ASN A 65 -16.68 -7.47 8.99
C ASN A 65 -16.85 -8.65 8.01
N GLN A 66 -16.61 -9.89 8.44
CA GLN A 66 -16.72 -11.13 7.66
C GLN A 66 -15.84 -11.12 6.39
N LEU A 67 -14.64 -10.52 6.48
CA LEU A 67 -13.70 -10.36 5.37
C LEU A 67 -12.40 -11.17 5.53
N GLN A 68 -12.20 -11.84 6.67
CA GLN A 68 -10.96 -12.55 6.99
C GLN A 68 -10.57 -13.62 5.97
N ASN A 69 -11.54 -14.28 5.34
CA ASN A 69 -11.29 -15.32 4.34
C ASN A 69 -10.76 -14.79 3.00
N ARG A 70 -10.76 -13.46 2.82
CA ARG A 70 -10.27 -12.78 1.61
C ARG A 70 -8.87 -12.20 1.79
N VAL A 71 -8.23 -12.45 2.96
CA VAL A 71 -6.97 -11.79 3.30
C VAL A 71 -5.97 -12.81 3.83
N THR A 72 -4.74 -12.75 3.31
CA THR A 72 -3.57 -13.42 3.90
C THR A 72 -2.69 -12.38 4.55
N PHE A 73 -2.37 -12.57 5.82
CA PHE A 73 -1.51 -11.67 6.59
C PHE A 73 -0.08 -12.17 6.63
N TYR A 74 0.86 -11.26 6.46
CA TYR A 74 2.30 -11.52 6.54
C TYR A 74 2.92 -10.65 7.64
N LEU A 75 3.40 -11.27 8.72
CA LEU A 75 4.25 -10.60 9.71
C LEU A 75 5.65 -10.46 9.11
N SER A 76 5.81 -9.51 8.20
CA SER A 76 7.01 -9.32 7.39
C SER A 76 7.12 -7.89 6.91
N CYS A 77 8.35 -7.43 6.71
CA CYS A 77 8.58 -6.14 6.06
C CYS A 77 8.10 -6.17 4.60
N HIS A 78 7.49 -5.09 4.15
CA HIS A 78 7.07 -4.92 2.76
C HIS A 78 8.24 -5.02 1.75
N SER A 79 9.47 -4.78 2.17
CA SER A 79 10.66 -5.03 1.33
C SER A 79 10.85 -6.50 0.93
N LYS A 80 10.02 -7.41 1.45
CA LYS A 80 10.04 -8.85 1.15
C LYS A 80 8.77 -9.33 0.44
N ILE A 81 8.03 -8.44 -0.23
CA ILE A 81 6.81 -8.77 -0.97
C ILE A 81 7.02 -9.99 -1.86
N LYS A 82 8.01 -9.96 -2.76
CA LYS A 82 8.30 -11.06 -3.70
C LYS A 82 8.65 -12.40 -3.04
N GLN A 83 9.26 -12.36 -1.86
CA GLN A 83 9.64 -13.58 -1.13
C GLN A 83 8.45 -14.28 -0.48
N ASN A 84 7.41 -13.52 -0.14
CA ASN A 84 6.24 -14.01 0.57
C ASN A 84 5.03 -14.23 -0.35
N LEU A 85 4.97 -13.49 -1.46
CA LEU A 85 3.87 -13.61 -2.42
C LEU A 85 4.00 -14.92 -3.21
N PRO A 86 2.89 -15.68 -3.41
CA PRO A 86 2.88 -16.82 -4.34
C PRO A 86 3.42 -16.41 -5.71
N ILE A 87 4.35 -17.21 -6.25
CA ILE A 87 5.06 -16.85 -7.50
C ILE A 87 4.11 -16.68 -8.70
N GLU A 88 3.02 -17.41 -8.71
CA GLU A 88 1.97 -17.34 -9.74
C GLU A 88 1.20 -16.02 -9.76
N LEU A 89 1.31 -15.19 -8.71
CA LEU A 89 0.69 -13.86 -8.61
C LEU A 89 1.60 -12.74 -9.11
N VAL A 90 2.87 -13.01 -9.37
CA VAL A 90 3.77 -12.01 -9.98
C VAL A 90 3.27 -11.66 -11.38
N GLY A 91 3.04 -10.37 -11.63
CA GLY A 91 2.43 -9.88 -12.87
C GLY A 91 0.89 -9.96 -12.90
N LYS A 92 0.24 -10.32 -11.78
CA LYS A 92 -1.24 -10.41 -11.68
C LYS A 92 -1.85 -9.52 -10.61
N ILE A 93 -1.05 -8.77 -9.90
CA ILE A 93 -1.54 -7.87 -8.84
C ILE A 93 -2.16 -6.63 -9.48
N LYS A 94 -3.44 -6.39 -9.19
CA LYS A 94 -4.17 -5.24 -9.73
C LYS A 94 -3.78 -3.94 -9.03
N THR A 95 -3.55 -3.99 -7.73
CA THR A 95 -3.09 -2.83 -6.99
C THR A 95 -2.21 -3.19 -5.81
N VAL A 96 -1.28 -2.28 -5.49
CA VAL A 96 -0.51 -2.30 -4.24
C VAL A 96 -0.72 -0.97 -3.54
N THR A 97 -1.15 -1.01 -2.27
CA THR A 97 -1.29 0.20 -1.44
C THR A 97 -0.11 0.36 -0.50
N PHE A 98 0.36 1.59 -0.36
CA PHE A 98 1.32 2.03 0.65
C PHE A 98 0.77 3.25 1.37
N ASN A 99 0.73 3.20 2.69
CA ASN A 99 0.40 4.33 3.55
C ASN A 99 1.58 4.56 4.49
N LEU A 100 2.56 5.36 4.01
CA LEU A 100 3.87 5.47 4.65
C LEU A 100 3.83 6.30 5.93
N GLY A 101 4.77 6.03 6.83
CA GLY A 101 4.89 6.73 8.10
C GLY A 101 4.85 5.76 9.28
N TYR A 102 4.08 6.09 10.30
CA TYR A 102 3.92 5.30 11.53
C TYR A 102 2.46 4.90 11.75
N LEU A 103 2.25 3.83 12.52
CA LEU A 103 0.92 3.37 12.89
C LEU A 103 0.22 4.41 13.77
N PRO A 104 -0.94 4.96 13.36
CA PRO A 104 -1.73 5.84 14.23
C PRO A 104 -2.11 5.15 15.54
N GLY A 105 -1.72 5.75 16.68
CA GLY A 105 -1.89 5.17 18.01
C GLY A 105 -0.81 4.16 18.44
N GLY A 106 0.16 3.87 17.56
CA GLY A 106 1.29 2.99 17.85
C GLY A 106 2.56 3.74 18.28
N ASP A 107 3.68 3.00 18.36
CA ASP A 107 4.99 3.58 18.67
C ASP A 107 5.50 4.38 17.46
N LYS A 108 5.60 5.70 17.62
CA LYS A 108 6.09 6.62 16.59
C LYS A 108 7.55 6.39 16.18
N LYS A 109 8.31 5.57 16.90
CA LYS A 109 9.67 5.17 16.52
C LYS A 109 9.69 4.08 15.44
N ILE A 110 8.56 3.37 15.28
CA ILE A 110 8.40 2.36 14.23
C ILE A 110 7.78 3.06 13.02
N ILE A 111 8.64 3.51 12.11
CA ILE A 111 8.27 4.23 10.88
C ILE A 111 8.82 3.51 9.65
N THR A 112 8.21 3.76 8.49
CA THR A 112 8.75 3.35 7.19
C THR A 112 10.11 4.04 6.95
N LYS A 113 10.96 3.42 6.16
CA LYS A 113 12.32 3.92 5.87
C LYS A 113 12.58 3.88 4.37
N PRO A 114 13.32 4.86 3.82
CA PRO A 114 13.60 4.93 2.38
C PRO A 114 14.09 3.59 1.79
N ASP A 115 15.10 2.96 2.39
CA ASP A 115 15.68 1.72 1.85
C ASP A 115 14.66 0.59 1.70
N THR A 116 13.82 0.38 2.72
CA THR A 116 12.80 -0.67 2.68
C THR A 116 11.65 -0.31 1.75
N THR A 117 11.26 0.96 1.71
CA THR A 117 10.20 1.46 0.84
C THR A 117 10.60 1.40 -0.63
N LEU A 118 11.81 1.84 -1.00
CA LEU A 118 12.29 1.76 -2.38
C LEU A 118 12.41 0.32 -2.87
N SER A 119 12.93 -0.58 -2.02
CA SER A 119 12.96 -2.02 -2.32
C SER A 119 11.55 -2.58 -2.52
N ALA A 120 10.61 -2.21 -1.67
CA ALA A 120 9.21 -2.64 -1.77
C ALA A 120 8.53 -2.13 -3.05
N LEU A 121 8.74 -0.86 -3.40
CA LEU A 121 8.19 -0.25 -4.61
C LEU A 121 8.64 -0.97 -5.89
N LYS A 122 9.94 -1.30 -6.01
CA LYS A 122 10.46 -2.07 -7.14
C LYS A 122 9.81 -3.46 -7.23
N GLN A 123 9.68 -4.14 -6.10
CA GLN A 123 9.03 -5.46 -6.06
C GLN A 123 7.54 -5.37 -6.37
N ALA A 124 6.84 -4.37 -5.81
CA ALA A 124 5.43 -4.12 -6.06
C ALA A 124 5.18 -3.86 -7.56
N HIS A 125 6.00 -3.00 -8.18
CA HIS A 125 5.89 -2.68 -9.61
C HIS A 125 6.07 -3.92 -10.51
N LEU A 126 7.02 -4.80 -10.16
CA LEU A 126 7.20 -6.08 -10.87
C LEU A 126 5.99 -7.01 -10.72
N CYS A 127 5.29 -6.95 -9.58
CA CYS A 127 4.10 -7.78 -9.33
C CYS A 127 2.84 -7.27 -10.02
N LEU A 128 2.79 -6.01 -10.46
CA LEU A 128 1.61 -5.44 -11.12
C LEU A 128 1.25 -6.17 -12.42
N SER A 129 -0.03 -6.34 -12.64
CA SER A 129 -0.60 -6.64 -13.97
C SER A 129 -0.44 -5.43 -14.91
N ASP A 130 -0.61 -5.63 -16.22
CA ASP A 130 -0.41 -4.58 -17.25
C ASP A 130 -1.22 -3.29 -16.98
N ASN A 131 -2.42 -3.42 -16.43
CA ASN A 131 -3.27 -2.27 -16.05
C ASN A 131 -3.30 -2.06 -14.54
N GLY A 132 -2.28 -2.53 -13.83
CA GLY A 132 -2.17 -2.38 -12.38
C GLY A 132 -1.58 -1.04 -11.98
N ILE A 133 -1.87 -0.63 -10.74
CA ILE A 133 -1.31 0.60 -10.16
C ILE A 133 -0.78 0.38 -8.75
N ILE A 134 0.19 1.21 -8.37
CA ILE A 134 0.56 1.42 -6.97
C ILE A 134 -0.10 2.71 -6.50
N SER A 135 -0.85 2.64 -5.40
CA SER A 135 -1.38 3.80 -4.67
C SER A 135 -0.52 4.02 -3.44
N LEU A 136 0.27 5.09 -3.43
CA LEU A 136 1.19 5.38 -2.35
C LEU A 136 0.90 6.75 -1.75
N ILE A 137 0.66 6.80 -0.43
CA ILE A 137 0.57 8.03 0.34
C ILE A 137 1.85 8.23 1.12
N SER A 138 2.56 9.33 0.84
CA SER A 138 3.77 9.73 1.57
C SER A 138 3.48 10.94 2.45
N TYR A 139 3.78 10.82 3.75
CA TYR A 139 3.62 11.88 4.75
C TYR A 139 4.96 12.56 5.00
N ARG A 140 5.03 13.87 4.71
CA ARG A 140 6.27 14.66 4.79
C ARG A 140 6.49 15.33 6.15
N GLY A 141 5.45 15.40 6.99
CA GLY A 141 5.44 16.17 8.25
C GLY A 141 6.02 15.45 9.47
N HIS A 142 6.69 14.31 9.31
CA HIS A 142 7.37 13.60 10.40
C HIS A 142 8.88 13.46 10.12
N GLU A 143 9.64 13.10 11.15
CA GLU A 143 11.09 12.86 11.02
C GLU A 143 11.36 11.78 9.96
N GLY A 144 12.25 12.09 9.01
CA GLY A 144 12.56 11.20 7.87
C GLY A 144 11.55 11.20 6.71
N GLY A 145 10.32 11.68 6.91
CA GLY A 145 9.27 11.63 5.89
C GLY A 145 9.59 12.43 4.63
N ARG A 146 10.24 13.58 4.76
CA ARG A 146 10.68 14.37 3.60
C ARG A 146 11.77 13.65 2.80
N CYS A 147 12.74 13.04 3.48
CA CYS A 147 13.79 12.27 2.84
C CYS A 147 13.19 11.06 2.09
N GLU A 148 12.28 10.33 2.72
CA GLU A 148 11.59 9.20 2.08
C GLU A 148 10.82 9.65 0.84
N PHE A 149 10.10 10.77 0.91
CA PHE A 149 9.40 11.36 -0.22
C PHE A 149 10.33 11.69 -1.40
N GLU A 150 11.46 12.38 -1.13
CA GLU A 150 12.44 12.76 -2.16
C GLU A 150 13.09 11.54 -2.83
N GLU A 151 13.40 10.49 -2.07
CA GLU A 151 13.95 9.25 -2.61
C GLU A 151 12.93 8.49 -3.46
N ILE A 152 11.64 8.49 -3.09
CA ILE A 152 10.55 7.94 -3.92
C ILE A 152 10.46 8.68 -5.25
N GLU A 153 10.49 10.02 -5.24
CA GLU A 153 10.46 10.82 -6.48
C GLU A 153 11.64 10.52 -7.41
N LYS A 154 12.84 10.39 -6.84
CA LYS A 154 14.04 10.00 -7.59
C LYS A 154 13.87 8.62 -8.23
N LEU A 155 13.39 7.63 -7.45
CA LEU A 155 13.17 6.29 -7.96
C LEU A 155 12.18 6.29 -9.14
N ILE A 156 11.02 6.92 -8.99
CA ILE A 156 9.99 6.99 -10.03
C ILE A 156 10.56 7.60 -11.31
N LYS A 157 11.35 8.67 -11.18
CA LYS A 157 12.02 9.33 -12.32
C LYS A 157 13.08 8.44 -12.96
N GLN A 158 13.89 7.72 -12.15
CA GLN A 158 14.95 6.85 -12.65
C GLN A 158 14.41 5.64 -13.44
N GLU A 159 13.30 5.08 -12.97
CA GLU A 159 12.64 3.92 -13.58
C GLU A 159 11.66 4.34 -14.70
N ASP A 160 11.48 5.65 -14.93
CA ASP A 160 10.55 6.23 -15.92
C ASP A 160 9.10 5.73 -15.75
N TRP A 161 8.67 5.53 -14.51
CA TRP A 161 7.32 5.04 -14.23
C TRP A 161 6.26 6.12 -14.45
N PRO A 162 5.15 5.81 -15.15
CA PRO A 162 4.02 6.72 -15.26
C PRO A 162 3.46 7.05 -13.88
N VAL A 163 3.35 8.34 -13.55
CA VAL A 163 2.89 8.76 -12.23
C VAL A 163 1.97 9.98 -12.29
N GLN A 164 0.88 9.91 -11.54
CA GLN A 164 0.04 11.05 -11.16
C GLN A 164 0.27 11.37 -9.69
N LYS A 165 0.49 12.66 -9.36
CA LYS A 165 0.65 13.15 -7.99
C LYS A 165 -0.52 14.04 -7.61
N THR A 166 -1.08 13.81 -6.42
CA THR A 166 -2.18 14.61 -5.89
C THR A 166 -1.87 15.00 -4.44
N PRO A 167 -1.66 16.28 -4.13
CA PRO A 167 -1.46 16.72 -2.75
C PRO A 167 -2.73 16.56 -1.93
N GLY A 168 -2.57 16.27 -0.65
CA GLY A 168 -3.68 16.18 0.31
C GLY A 168 -4.36 17.53 0.52
N SER A 169 -3.54 18.59 0.61
CA SER A 169 -3.96 19.98 0.73
C SER A 169 -2.87 20.92 0.17
N GLU A 170 -3.10 22.23 0.21
CA GLU A 170 -2.11 23.25 -0.19
C GLU A 170 -0.97 23.45 0.82
N ALA A 171 -1.08 22.88 2.01
CA ALA A 171 -0.04 23.03 3.04
C ALA A 171 1.28 22.36 2.59
N PRO A 172 2.46 23.00 2.84
CA PRO A 172 3.77 22.52 2.36
C PRO A 172 4.09 21.08 2.79
N ASP A 173 3.71 20.69 4.00
CA ASP A 173 3.97 19.36 4.57
C ASP A 173 2.77 18.41 4.47
N SER A 174 1.77 18.78 3.66
CA SER A 174 0.62 17.89 3.44
C SER A 174 1.07 16.57 2.80
N PRO A 175 0.39 15.45 3.11
CA PRO A 175 0.69 14.18 2.45
C PRO A 175 0.46 14.30 0.94
N VAL A 176 1.18 13.49 0.18
CA VAL A 176 1.03 13.40 -1.28
C VAL A 176 0.64 11.99 -1.65
N LEU A 177 -0.40 11.87 -2.46
CA LEU A 177 -0.77 10.63 -3.11
C LEU A 177 -0.02 10.51 -4.44
N PHE A 178 0.69 9.41 -4.62
CA PHE A 178 1.22 8.95 -5.90
C PHE A 178 0.35 7.80 -6.42
N VAL A 179 -0.08 7.91 -7.66
CA VAL A 179 -0.68 6.81 -8.42
C VAL A 179 0.29 6.46 -9.52
N ILE A 180 0.95 5.31 -9.37
CA ILE A 180 2.04 4.87 -10.25
C ILE A 180 1.51 3.71 -11.09
N GLY A 181 1.56 3.85 -12.41
CA GLY A 181 1.14 2.83 -13.35
C GLY A 181 2.23 1.79 -13.65
N LYS A 182 1.85 0.72 -14.34
CA LYS A 182 2.78 -0.32 -14.78
C LYS A 182 3.70 0.16 -15.93
N GLY A 183 3.22 1.05 -16.79
CA GLY A 183 3.92 1.50 -18.00
C GLY A 183 3.39 0.82 -19.24
#